data_fce6c51ea368f113d06e4d8e407e9d25
#
_entry.id   fce6c51ea368f113d06e4d8e407e9d25
#
_cell.length_a   1.000
_cell.length_b   1.000
_cell.length_c   1.000
_cell.angle_alpha   90.00
_cell.angle_beta   90.00
_cell.angle_gamma   90.00
#
_symmetry.space_group_name_H-M   'P 1'
#
loop_
_entity.id
_entity.type
_entity.pdbx_description
1 polymer ?
#
loop_
_entity_poly.entity_id
_entity_poly.type
_entity_poly.pdbx_seq_one_letter_code
_entity_poly.pdbx_strand_id
1 'polypeptide(L)'
;MSGINYEKMNIQWFPGHMTKAQRMIEDSIKQVDAVCEILDARIPNSSRNPDIDRLASGKPRLIILNRTDLADPKITAQWRVFFEAQGIKILETDAKSGKGVNGFAPALRALLKDKIADYAAKGQVNRPMRVMILGIPNVGKSTFINKVAKRKAAIAGDKPGVTRGKQWINIDKGLDLLDTPGILWPKFDSQEVGEMLAITNAIKADVLDKETLAANFMLRLRDMYPEALTARYKFEPDPEMNGFELLEEAAKKRGFLVSKGEYDIERMANTLLGEYHDGKLGRISLEKP
;
A
#
# COMPACT_ATOMS: atom_id res chain seq x y z
N MET A 1 -22.89 -15.54 -3.84
CA MET A 1 -21.83 -15.10 -2.91
C MET A 1 -22.21 -15.60 -1.54
N SER A 2 -21.60 -16.69 -1.07
CA SER A 2 -21.80 -17.20 0.29
C SER A 2 -21.25 -16.17 1.26
N GLY A 3 -22.10 -15.68 2.16
CA GLY A 3 -21.72 -14.69 3.14
C GLY A 3 -20.72 -15.28 4.13
N ILE A 4 -19.43 -15.02 3.91
CA ILE A 4 -18.37 -15.36 4.85
C ILE A 4 -18.59 -14.50 6.08
N ASN A 5 -18.73 -15.14 7.23
CA ASN A 5 -18.95 -14.44 8.49
C ASN A 5 -17.59 -14.05 9.09
N TYR A 6 -17.07 -12.88 8.68
CA TYR A 6 -15.87 -12.30 9.30
C TYR A 6 -16.19 -11.81 10.71
N GLU A 7 -15.27 -12.05 11.64
CA GLU A 7 -15.37 -11.48 12.98
C GLU A 7 -15.33 -9.95 12.92
N LYS A 8 -16.27 -9.28 13.59
CA LYS A 8 -16.39 -7.82 13.55
C LYS A 8 -15.26 -7.16 14.32
N MET A 9 -14.49 -6.32 13.62
CA MET A 9 -13.46 -5.47 14.22
C MET A 9 -13.87 -4.00 14.07
N ASN A 10 -13.80 -3.22 15.14
CA ASN A 10 -14.03 -1.78 15.05
C ASN A 10 -12.68 -1.07 14.90
N ILE A 11 -12.25 -0.85 13.65
CA ILE A 11 -10.95 -0.24 13.34
C ILE A 11 -11.15 1.24 13.08
N GLN A 12 -10.80 2.08 14.07
CA GLN A 12 -10.72 3.53 13.93
C GLN A 12 -9.30 3.96 14.26
N TRP A 13 -8.58 4.46 13.25
CA TRP A 13 -7.21 4.91 13.43
C TRP A 13 -6.98 6.22 12.69
N PHE A 14 -7.03 7.32 13.42
CA PHE A 14 -6.72 8.66 12.88
C PHE A 14 -5.92 9.47 13.91
N PRO A 15 -4.58 9.38 13.90
CA PRO A 15 -3.74 10.19 14.75
C PRO A 15 -3.90 11.70 14.46
N GLY A 16 -3.93 12.53 15.52
CA GLY A 16 -4.17 13.98 15.41
C GLY A 16 -3.21 14.74 14.47
N HIS A 17 -1.99 14.21 14.24
CA HIS A 17 -1.06 14.81 13.27
C HIS A 17 -1.50 14.67 11.80
N MET A 18 -2.46 13.79 11.48
CA MET A 18 -2.98 13.60 10.12
C MET A 18 -3.75 14.82 9.62
N THR A 19 -4.50 15.51 10.48
CA THR A 19 -5.20 16.76 10.10
C THR A 19 -4.22 17.83 9.62
N LYS A 20 -3.06 17.96 10.29
CA LYS A 20 -2.02 18.91 9.88
C LYS A 20 -1.40 18.51 8.55
N ALA A 21 -1.16 17.20 8.35
CA ALA A 21 -0.63 16.68 7.10
C ALA A 21 -1.60 16.88 5.92
N GLN A 22 -2.89 16.69 6.13
CA GLN A 22 -3.93 16.94 5.13
C GLN A 22 -3.94 18.40 4.68
N ARG A 23 -3.96 19.37 5.60
CA ARG A 23 -3.89 20.81 5.28
C ARG A 23 -2.62 21.15 4.50
N MET A 24 -1.49 20.56 4.89
CA MET A 24 -0.22 20.78 4.19
C MET A 24 -0.29 20.28 2.73
N ILE A 25 -0.99 19.17 2.46
CA ILE A 25 -1.20 18.67 1.10
C ILE A 25 -2.11 19.60 0.31
N GLU A 26 -3.23 20.03 0.88
CA GLU A 26 -4.16 20.97 0.25
C GLU A 26 -3.46 22.28 -0.18
N ASP A 27 -2.56 22.81 0.65
CA ASP A 27 -1.77 24.00 0.33
C ASP A 27 -0.69 23.74 -0.73
N SER A 28 -0.11 22.53 -0.70
CA SER A 28 1.03 22.20 -1.56
C SER A 28 0.60 21.75 -2.96
N ILE A 29 -0.60 21.16 -3.09
CA ILE A 29 -1.09 20.63 -4.36
C ILE A 29 -1.22 21.74 -5.42
N LYS A 30 -1.47 22.99 -5.01
CA LYS A 30 -1.54 24.15 -5.89
C LYS A 30 -0.20 24.46 -6.56
N GLN A 31 0.91 24.03 -5.95
CA GLN A 31 2.28 24.36 -6.36
C GLN A 31 2.89 23.29 -7.28
N VAL A 32 2.18 22.21 -7.57
CA VAL A 32 2.70 21.10 -8.36
C VAL A 32 2.00 20.96 -9.71
N ASP A 33 2.70 20.39 -10.67
CA ASP A 33 2.25 20.20 -12.04
C ASP A 33 1.53 18.87 -12.24
N ALA A 34 1.87 17.85 -11.44
CA ALA A 34 1.22 16.54 -11.41
C ALA A 34 1.22 15.95 -10.00
N VAL A 35 0.36 14.94 -9.81
CA VAL A 35 0.26 14.17 -8.57
C VAL A 35 0.56 12.70 -8.86
N CYS A 36 1.47 12.12 -8.08
CA CYS A 36 1.74 10.69 -8.07
C CYS A 36 1.16 10.07 -6.80
N GLU A 37 0.37 9.04 -6.94
CA GLU A 37 -0.18 8.27 -5.83
C GLU A 37 0.49 6.91 -5.77
N ILE A 38 1.18 6.61 -4.66
CA ILE A 38 1.79 5.31 -4.45
C ILE A 38 0.86 4.42 -3.65
N LEU A 39 0.51 3.28 -4.23
CA LEU A 39 -0.42 2.28 -3.68
C LEU A 39 0.32 0.97 -3.40
N ASP A 40 -0.18 0.20 -2.45
CA ASP A 40 0.27 -1.17 -2.23
C ASP A 40 -0.42 -2.10 -3.25
N ALA A 41 0.35 -2.74 -4.10
CA ALA A 41 -0.17 -3.62 -5.16
C ALA A 41 -0.95 -4.85 -4.62
N ARG A 42 -0.84 -5.14 -3.33
CA ARG A 42 -1.63 -6.20 -2.67
C ARG A 42 -3.06 -5.77 -2.34
N ILE A 43 -3.26 -4.45 -2.12
CA ILE A 43 -4.52 -3.82 -1.72
C ILE A 43 -4.71 -2.47 -2.42
N PRO A 44 -4.77 -2.40 -3.76
CA PRO A 44 -4.78 -1.14 -4.49
C PRO A 44 -5.94 -0.22 -4.12
N ASN A 45 -7.15 -0.76 -3.91
CA ASN A 45 -8.31 0.03 -3.53
C ASN A 45 -8.20 0.54 -2.08
N SER A 46 -7.96 -0.33 -1.11
CA SER A 46 -7.85 0.05 0.31
C SER A 46 -6.63 0.92 0.61
N SER A 47 -5.58 0.88 -0.21
CA SER A 47 -4.42 1.78 -0.07
C SER A 47 -4.60 3.13 -0.75
N ARG A 48 -5.67 3.35 -1.48
CA ARG A 48 -6.00 4.60 -2.14
C ARG A 48 -6.78 5.53 -1.22
N ASN A 49 -6.30 6.75 -1.06
CA ASN A 49 -7.02 7.76 -0.28
C ASN A 49 -8.11 8.41 -1.15
N PRO A 50 -9.41 8.26 -0.81
CA PRO A 50 -10.53 8.78 -1.61
C PRO A 50 -10.52 10.31 -1.76
N ASP A 51 -9.95 11.05 -0.81
CA ASP A 51 -9.83 12.51 -0.91
C ASP A 51 -8.90 12.97 -2.03
N ILE A 52 -8.00 12.12 -2.52
CA ILE A 52 -7.04 12.50 -3.57
C ILE A 52 -7.75 12.82 -4.88
N ASP A 53 -8.85 12.16 -5.21
CA ASP A 53 -9.62 12.46 -6.44
C ASP A 53 -10.12 13.90 -6.43
N ARG A 54 -10.63 14.36 -5.29
CA ARG A 54 -11.10 15.73 -5.08
C ARG A 54 -9.94 16.73 -5.05
N LEU A 55 -8.90 16.42 -4.29
CA LEU A 55 -7.75 17.33 -4.07
C LEU A 55 -6.91 17.51 -5.33
N ALA A 56 -6.71 16.45 -6.11
CA ALA A 56 -5.91 16.46 -7.34
C ALA A 56 -6.74 16.76 -8.59
N SER A 57 -8.00 17.19 -8.44
CA SER A 57 -8.87 17.50 -9.58
C SER A 57 -8.20 18.47 -10.56
N GLY A 58 -8.27 18.15 -11.85
CA GLY A 58 -7.68 18.94 -12.93
C GLY A 58 -6.15 18.81 -13.07
N LYS A 59 -5.48 17.95 -12.30
CA LYS A 59 -4.05 17.68 -12.46
C LYS A 59 -3.78 16.32 -13.09
N PRO A 60 -2.76 16.23 -13.96
CA PRO A 60 -2.26 14.94 -14.45
C PRO A 60 -1.90 14.00 -13.29
N ARG A 61 -2.29 12.74 -13.40
CA ARG A 61 -2.09 11.74 -12.33
C ARG A 61 -1.32 10.52 -12.82
N LEU A 62 -0.45 10.01 -11.95
CA LEU A 62 0.25 8.76 -12.11
C LEU A 62 0.02 7.90 -10.86
N ILE A 63 -0.50 6.70 -11.01
CA ILE A 63 -0.52 5.71 -9.95
C ILE A 63 0.74 4.85 -10.01
N ILE A 64 1.37 4.64 -8.87
CA ILE A 64 2.52 3.75 -8.69
C ILE A 64 2.04 2.57 -7.87
N LEU A 65 1.87 1.41 -8.51
CA LEU A 65 1.61 0.15 -7.81
C LEU A 65 2.94 -0.38 -7.30
N ASN A 66 3.20 -0.19 -6.03
CA ASN A 66 4.45 -0.62 -5.37
C ASN A 66 4.27 -1.99 -4.69
N ARG A 67 5.38 -2.66 -4.35
CA ARG A 67 5.41 -4.01 -3.78
C ARG A 67 4.85 -5.08 -4.72
N THR A 68 5.07 -4.93 -6.01
CA THR A 68 4.64 -5.91 -7.01
C THR A 68 5.36 -7.27 -6.88
N ASP A 69 6.46 -7.31 -6.13
CA ASP A 69 7.15 -8.53 -5.71
C ASP A 69 6.34 -9.40 -4.73
N LEU A 70 5.42 -8.78 -3.95
CA LEU A 70 4.57 -9.43 -2.96
C LEU A 70 3.13 -9.67 -3.46
N ALA A 71 2.71 -9.02 -4.54
CA ALA A 71 1.36 -9.07 -5.08
C ALA A 71 1.21 -10.13 -6.19
N ASP A 72 -0.01 -10.69 -6.31
CA ASP A 72 -0.35 -11.59 -7.42
C ASP A 72 -0.24 -10.87 -8.76
N PRO A 73 0.59 -11.38 -9.70
CA PRO A 73 0.79 -10.72 -10.98
C PRO A 73 -0.47 -10.66 -11.86
N LYS A 74 -1.35 -11.66 -11.76
CA LYS A 74 -2.60 -11.69 -12.52
C LYS A 74 -3.56 -10.60 -12.03
N ILE A 75 -3.69 -10.47 -10.71
CA ILE A 75 -4.53 -9.44 -10.08
C ILE A 75 -3.92 -8.04 -10.30
N THR A 76 -2.60 -7.90 -10.19
CA THR A 76 -1.91 -6.64 -10.51
C THR A 76 -2.18 -6.18 -11.95
N ALA A 77 -2.17 -7.11 -12.92
CA ALA A 77 -2.50 -6.80 -14.31
C ALA A 77 -3.97 -6.37 -14.49
N GLN A 78 -4.91 -6.96 -13.75
CA GLN A 78 -6.32 -6.54 -13.75
C GLN A 78 -6.48 -5.11 -13.20
N TRP A 79 -5.81 -4.78 -12.11
CA TRP A 79 -5.81 -3.43 -11.55
C TRP A 79 -5.21 -2.40 -12.49
N ARG A 80 -4.15 -2.76 -13.23
CA ARG A 80 -3.61 -1.88 -14.27
C ARG A 80 -4.68 -1.55 -15.31
N VAL A 81 -5.34 -2.58 -15.88
CA VAL A 81 -6.41 -2.38 -16.87
C VAL A 81 -7.54 -1.52 -16.31
N PHE A 82 -7.93 -1.76 -15.06
CA PHE A 82 -8.99 -1.00 -14.39
C PHE A 82 -8.67 0.50 -14.27
N PHE A 83 -7.45 0.87 -13.86
CA PHE A 83 -7.07 2.27 -13.74
C PHE A 83 -6.81 2.92 -15.11
N GLU A 84 -6.22 2.20 -16.05
CA GLU A 84 -5.99 2.69 -17.42
C GLU A 84 -7.32 2.98 -18.14
N ALA A 85 -8.37 2.19 -17.90
CA ALA A 85 -9.72 2.46 -18.41
C ALA A 85 -10.32 3.77 -17.87
N GLN A 86 -9.86 4.24 -16.70
CA GLN A 86 -10.22 5.54 -16.13
C GLN A 86 -9.31 6.69 -16.61
N GLY A 87 -8.42 6.44 -17.57
CA GLY A 87 -7.47 7.43 -18.09
C GLY A 87 -6.28 7.71 -17.16
N ILE A 88 -6.07 6.90 -16.12
CA ILE A 88 -4.97 7.07 -15.16
C ILE A 88 -3.78 6.23 -15.61
N LYS A 89 -2.60 6.83 -15.72
CA LYS A 89 -1.36 6.10 -16.03
C LYS A 89 -0.87 5.31 -14.84
N ILE A 90 -0.34 4.11 -15.09
CA ILE A 90 0.16 3.19 -14.08
C ILE A 90 1.65 2.94 -14.26
N LEU A 91 2.37 2.87 -13.15
CA LEU A 91 3.75 2.39 -13.06
C LEU A 91 3.83 1.27 -12.02
N GLU A 92 4.23 0.08 -12.43
CA GLU A 92 4.44 -1.05 -11.53
C GLU A 92 5.87 -1.04 -11.00
N THR A 93 6.05 -1.16 -9.67
CA THR A 93 7.36 -1.09 -9.02
C THR A 93 7.52 -2.07 -7.87
N ASP A 94 8.76 -2.48 -7.66
CA ASP A 94 9.28 -2.95 -6.39
C ASP A 94 10.36 -1.98 -5.92
N ALA A 95 10.00 -1.07 -5.04
CA ALA A 95 10.93 -0.05 -4.56
C ALA A 95 12.10 -0.65 -3.75
N LYS A 96 11.94 -1.83 -3.15
CA LYS A 96 12.97 -2.50 -2.36
C LYS A 96 14.11 -2.98 -3.26
N SER A 97 13.81 -3.72 -4.32
CA SER A 97 14.82 -4.14 -5.31
C SER A 97 15.20 -3.02 -6.29
N GLY A 98 14.27 -2.10 -6.56
CA GLY A 98 14.41 -1.05 -7.58
C GLY A 98 13.81 -1.42 -8.93
N LYS A 99 13.16 -2.58 -9.03
CA LYS A 99 12.51 -3.02 -10.28
C LYS A 99 11.40 -2.03 -10.64
N GLY A 100 11.36 -1.59 -11.92
CA GLY A 100 10.36 -0.66 -12.43
C GLY A 100 10.61 0.81 -12.07
N VAL A 101 11.42 1.12 -11.05
CA VAL A 101 11.66 2.50 -10.58
C VAL A 101 12.26 3.41 -11.65
N ASN A 102 13.12 2.88 -12.51
CA ASN A 102 13.73 3.65 -13.62
C ASN A 102 12.70 4.15 -14.64
N GLY A 103 11.49 3.56 -14.68
CA GLY A 103 10.38 4.02 -15.52
C GLY A 103 9.71 5.31 -15.04
N PHE A 104 9.99 5.77 -13.81
CA PHE A 104 9.27 6.89 -13.20
C PHE A 104 9.48 8.23 -13.92
N ALA A 105 10.74 8.64 -14.16
CA ALA A 105 11.02 9.89 -14.85
C ALA A 105 10.51 9.88 -16.31
N PRO A 106 10.69 8.82 -17.11
CA PRO A 106 10.04 8.71 -18.42
C PRO A 106 8.52 8.79 -18.38
N ALA A 107 7.86 8.11 -17.43
CA ALA A 107 6.40 8.15 -17.29
C ALA A 107 5.90 9.56 -16.97
N LEU A 108 6.59 10.30 -16.10
CA LEU A 108 6.27 11.70 -15.78
C LEU A 108 6.45 12.63 -16.97
N ARG A 109 7.54 12.48 -17.73
CA ARG A 109 7.76 13.28 -18.94
C ARG A 109 6.68 13.04 -19.99
N ALA A 110 6.27 11.78 -20.17
CA ALA A 110 5.17 11.43 -21.06
C ALA A 110 3.83 12.00 -20.57
N LEU A 111 3.57 11.94 -19.26
CA LEU A 111 2.36 12.49 -18.63
C LEU A 111 2.27 14.01 -18.75
N LEU A 112 3.40 14.70 -18.65
CA LEU A 112 3.50 16.17 -18.64
C LEU A 112 3.91 16.78 -19.98
N LYS A 113 3.92 15.99 -21.07
CA LYS A 113 4.43 16.38 -22.39
C LYS A 113 3.84 17.71 -22.86
N ASP A 114 2.53 17.85 -22.83
CA ASP A 114 1.84 19.06 -23.32
C ASP A 114 2.15 20.26 -22.44
N LYS A 115 2.21 20.08 -21.13
CA LYS A 115 2.55 21.13 -20.18
C LYS A 115 4.00 21.61 -20.32
N ILE A 116 4.92 20.70 -20.61
CA ILE A 116 6.32 21.02 -20.91
C ILE A 116 6.39 21.86 -22.18
N ALA A 117 5.63 21.48 -23.22
CA ALA A 117 5.56 22.23 -24.48
C ALA A 117 4.97 23.65 -24.26
N ASP A 118 3.91 23.79 -23.47
CA ASP A 118 3.29 25.07 -23.14
C ASP A 118 4.25 26.01 -22.41
N TYR A 119 5.04 25.49 -21.45
CA TYR A 119 6.06 26.29 -20.77
C TYR A 119 7.18 26.71 -21.71
N ALA A 120 7.63 25.83 -22.60
CA ALA A 120 8.64 26.15 -23.60
C ALA A 120 8.15 27.26 -24.57
N ALA A 121 6.89 27.18 -25.03
CA ALA A 121 6.26 28.21 -25.86
C ALA A 121 6.19 29.57 -25.19
N LYS A 122 6.10 29.61 -23.85
CA LYS A 122 6.11 30.83 -23.01
C LYS A 122 7.53 31.30 -22.63
N GLY A 123 8.59 30.73 -23.25
CA GLY A 123 9.99 31.04 -22.96
C GLY A 123 10.55 30.44 -21.67
N GLN A 124 9.82 29.57 -21.00
CA GLN A 124 10.22 28.92 -19.74
C GLN A 124 10.88 27.54 -19.99
N VAL A 125 11.88 27.50 -20.88
CA VAL A 125 12.49 26.24 -21.40
C VAL A 125 13.11 25.37 -20.28
N ASN A 126 13.62 25.95 -19.20
CA ASN A 126 14.32 25.23 -18.12
C ASN A 126 13.52 25.16 -16.82
N ARG A 127 12.25 25.48 -16.85
CA ARG A 127 11.41 25.38 -15.64
C ARG A 127 11.28 23.92 -15.22
N PRO A 128 11.65 23.56 -13.98
CA PRO A 128 11.45 22.20 -13.50
C PRO A 128 9.96 21.88 -13.34
N MET A 129 9.56 20.70 -13.80
CA MET A 129 8.26 20.15 -13.49
C MET A 129 8.23 19.72 -12.02
N ARG A 130 7.25 20.20 -11.30
CA ARG A 130 7.04 19.92 -9.89
C ARG A 130 5.98 18.83 -9.72
N VAL A 131 6.33 17.76 -9.03
CA VAL A 131 5.47 16.60 -8.84
C VAL A 131 5.34 16.33 -7.36
N MET A 132 4.12 16.08 -6.89
CA MET A 132 3.88 15.65 -5.51
C MET A 132 3.70 14.14 -5.48
N ILE A 133 4.29 13.47 -4.47
CA ILE A 133 4.02 12.07 -4.21
C ILE A 133 3.19 11.92 -2.94
N LEU A 134 2.07 11.22 -3.08
CA LEU A 134 1.11 10.93 -2.01
C LEU A 134 1.04 9.42 -1.78
N GLY A 135 0.63 9.02 -0.61
CA GLY A 135 0.38 7.62 -0.27
C GLY A 135 0.15 7.44 1.21
N ILE A 136 -0.42 6.31 1.57
CA ILE A 136 -0.66 5.92 2.95
C ILE A 136 0.67 5.64 3.68
N PRO A 137 0.66 5.61 5.03
CA PRO A 137 1.83 5.17 5.78
C PRO A 137 2.30 3.78 5.34
N ASN A 138 3.58 3.51 5.45
CA ASN A 138 4.23 2.21 5.20
C ASN A 138 4.05 1.60 3.80
N VAL A 139 3.47 2.32 2.82
CA VAL A 139 3.32 1.85 1.43
C VAL A 139 4.67 1.73 0.68
N GLY A 140 5.75 2.21 1.28
CA GLY A 140 7.09 2.21 0.68
C GLY A 140 7.48 3.52 0.00
N LYS A 141 6.76 4.62 0.26
CA LYS A 141 6.98 5.94 -0.36
C LYS A 141 8.41 6.45 -0.21
N SER A 142 8.97 6.49 1.01
CA SER A 142 10.35 6.96 1.24
C SER A 142 11.39 6.05 0.59
N THR A 143 11.15 4.74 0.57
CA THR A 143 12.01 3.77 -0.13
C THR A 143 12.02 4.05 -1.64
N PHE A 144 10.84 4.26 -2.22
CA PHE A 144 10.69 4.61 -3.63
C PHE A 144 11.42 5.93 -3.96
N ILE A 145 11.20 6.99 -3.18
CA ILE A 145 11.85 8.30 -3.36
C ILE A 145 13.37 8.16 -3.33
N ASN A 146 13.91 7.43 -2.35
CA ASN A 146 15.34 7.20 -2.23
C ASN A 146 15.94 6.46 -3.43
N LYS A 147 15.20 5.49 -3.98
CA LYS A 147 15.61 4.79 -5.21
C LYS A 147 15.59 5.70 -6.43
N VAL A 148 14.54 6.51 -6.61
CA VAL A 148 14.42 7.47 -7.71
C VAL A 148 15.53 8.52 -7.63
N ALA A 149 15.77 9.09 -6.44
CA ALA A 149 16.78 10.11 -6.21
C ALA A 149 18.22 9.55 -6.25
N LYS A 150 18.40 8.21 -6.32
CA LYS A 150 19.71 7.52 -6.26
C LYS A 150 20.56 7.90 -5.04
N ARG A 151 19.92 8.34 -3.96
CA ARG A 151 20.57 8.76 -2.71
C ARG A 151 19.58 8.67 -1.54
N LYS A 152 20.09 8.77 -0.31
CA LYS A 152 19.24 8.88 0.88
C LYS A 152 18.67 10.32 0.97
N ALA A 153 17.63 10.60 0.20
CA ALA A 153 16.99 11.90 0.13
C ALA A 153 15.79 12.03 1.09
N ALA A 154 15.15 10.90 1.42
CA ALA A 154 14.03 10.82 2.36
C ALA A 154 14.34 9.85 3.51
N ILE A 155 13.79 10.14 4.70
CA ILE A 155 13.94 9.25 5.85
C ILE A 155 12.97 8.07 5.67
N ALA A 156 13.51 6.86 5.53
CA ALA A 156 12.73 5.62 5.47
C ALA A 156 12.66 4.97 6.86
N GLY A 157 11.53 4.39 7.21
CA GLY A 157 11.34 3.63 8.45
C GLY A 157 9.94 3.03 8.52
N ASP A 158 9.79 1.96 9.30
CA ASP A 158 8.54 1.22 9.46
C ASP A 158 7.56 1.88 10.44
N LYS A 159 7.90 3.07 10.95
CA LYS A 159 7.01 3.81 11.87
C LYS A 159 6.17 4.83 11.10
N PRO A 160 4.84 4.86 11.27
CA PRO A 160 3.99 5.92 10.72
C PRO A 160 4.48 7.31 11.15
N GLY A 161 4.46 8.29 10.23
CA GLY A 161 4.82 9.69 10.54
C GLY A 161 6.33 9.98 10.55
N VAL A 162 7.17 9.14 9.94
CA VAL A 162 8.63 9.37 9.83
C VAL A 162 8.95 10.65 9.06
N THR A 163 8.23 10.95 7.98
CA THR A 163 8.34 12.22 7.25
C THR A 163 7.49 13.27 7.95
N ARG A 164 8.12 14.26 8.58
CA ARG A 164 7.44 15.27 9.42
C ARG A 164 7.09 16.57 8.71
N GLY A 165 7.56 16.79 7.48
CA GLY A 165 7.35 18.03 6.74
C GLY A 165 7.48 17.82 5.24
N LYS A 166 7.24 18.87 4.45
CA LYS A 166 7.42 18.89 3.00
C LYS A 166 8.89 19.13 2.64
N GLN A 167 9.40 18.35 1.70
CA GLN A 167 10.76 18.48 1.19
C GLN A 167 10.77 18.36 -0.33
N TRP A 168 11.43 19.33 -1.01
CA TRP A 168 11.70 19.24 -2.44
C TRP A 168 12.95 18.41 -2.69
N ILE A 169 12.86 17.44 -3.57
CA ILE A 169 13.93 16.52 -3.94
C ILE A 169 14.07 16.57 -5.46
N ASN A 170 15.23 16.99 -5.95
CA ASN A 170 15.55 16.86 -7.37
C ASN A 170 15.81 15.37 -7.68
N ILE A 171 15.01 14.81 -8.59
CA ILE A 171 15.04 13.39 -8.94
C ILE A 171 15.63 13.12 -10.32
N ASP A 172 15.58 14.12 -11.21
CA ASP A 172 16.14 14.08 -12.55
C ASP A 172 16.22 15.50 -13.10
N LYS A 173 16.96 15.71 -14.21
CA LYS A 173 17.07 17.03 -14.87
C LYS A 173 15.66 17.57 -15.19
N GLY A 174 15.31 18.69 -14.55
CA GLY A 174 14.01 19.35 -14.72
C GLY A 174 12.83 18.63 -14.08
N LEU A 175 13.07 17.76 -13.10
CA LEU A 175 12.01 17.08 -12.31
C LEU A 175 12.29 17.23 -10.82
N ASP A 176 11.42 17.96 -10.13
CA ASP A 176 11.44 18.14 -8.68
C ASP A 176 10.26 17.40 -8.05
N LEU A 177 10.55 16.57 -7.09
CA LEU A 177 9.57 15.79 -6.32
C LEU A 177 9.35 16.42 -4.95
N LEU A 178 8.09 16.64 -4.59
CA LEU A 178 7.70 17.01 -3.23
C LEU A 178 7.37 15.76 -2.44
N ASP A 179 8.21 15.44 -1.47
CA ASP A 179 7.90 14.41 -0.48
C ASP A 179 6.93 14.95 0.56
N THR A 180 5.92 14.15 0.90
CA THR A 180 4.90 14.49 1.88
C THR A 180 4.79 13.37 2.92
N PRO A 181 4.33 13.67 4.15
CA PRO A 181 3.96 12.62 5.09
C PRO A 181 2.95 11.64 4.50
N GLY A 182 3.02 10.37 4.90
CA GLY A 182 1.95 9.42 4.61
C GLY A 182 0.67 9.84 5.33
N ILE A 183 -0.44 9.86 4.62
CA ILE A 183 -1.73 10.24 5.18
C ILE A 183 -2.77 9.15 4.96
N LEU A 184 -3.62 9.00 5.97
CA LEU A 184 -4.88 8.28 5.91
C LEU A 184 -6.01 9.29 6.07
N TRP A 185 -7.21 8.90 5.68
CA TRP A 185 -8.43 9.68 5.87
C TRP A 185 -9.08 9.38 7.22
N PRO A 186 -9.89 10.31 7.77
CA PRO A 186 -10.37 10.22 9.16
C PRO A 186 -11.28 9.04 9.46
N LYS A 187 -12.01 8.55 8.48
CA LYS A 187 -12.97 7.46 8.64
C LYS A 187 -12.85 6.52 7.44
N PHE A 188 -12.59 5.26 7.71
CA PHE A 188 -12.58 4.24 6.65
C PHE A 188 -14.00 3.98 6.16
N ASP A 189 -14.15 3.76 4.86
CA ASP A 189 -15.45 3.55 4.21
C ASP A 189 -16.11 2.25 4.68
N SER A 190 -15.31 1.26 5.06
CA SER A 190 -15.76 0.00 5.64
C SER A 190 -14.73 -0.57 6.63
N GLN A 191 -15.17 -1.51 7.47
CA GLN A 191 -14.26 -2.29 8.32
C GLN A 191 -13.24 -3.07 7.50
N GLU A 192 -13.65 -3.57 6.34
CA GLU A 192 -12.80 -4.31 5.43
C GLU A 192 -11.56 -3.52 5.01
N VAL A 193 -11.71 -2.23 4.67
CA VAL A 193 -10.58 -1.33 4.36
C VAL A 193 -9.63 -1.26 5.55
N GLY A 194 -10.15 -1.10 6.77
CA GLY A 194 -9.34 -1.09 7.99
C GLY A 194 -8.55 -2.38 8.18
N GLU A 195 -9.18 -3.54 7.96
CA GLU A 195 -8.52 -4.84 8.03
C GLU A 195 -7.41 -4.98 6.99
N MET A 196 -7.67 -4.60 5.73
CA MET A 196 -6.65 -4.64 4.66
C MET A 196 -5.43 -3.80 5.02
N LEU A 197 -5.66 -2.59 5.54
CA LEU A 197 -4.60 -1.68 5.99
C LEU A 197 -3.82 -2.27 7.18
N ALA A 198 -4.50 -2.96 8.11
CA ALA A 198 -3.85 -3.61 9.24
C ALA A 198 -3.06 -4.86 8.82
N ILE A 199 -3.64 -5.74 7.99
CA ILE A 199 -2.98 -6.93 7.47
C ILE A 199 -1.71 -6.57 6.70
N THR A 200 -1.70 -5.45 5.97
CA THR A 200 -0.54 -4.98 5.20
C THR A 200 0.43 -4.10 6.00
N ASN A 201 0.17 -3.88 7.30
CA ASN A 201 0.96 -3.02 8.21
C ASN A 201 0.98 -1.54 7.80
N ALA A 202 -0.04 -1.08 7.07
CA ALA A 202 -0.23 0.35 6.77
C ALA A 202 -0.65 1.13 8.03
N ILE A 203 -1.41 0.48 8.90
CA ILE A 203 -1.73 0.93 10.26
C ILE A 203 -1.14 -0.06 11.27
N LYS A 204 -0.85 0.43 12.49
CA LYS A 204 -0.30 -0.43 13.54
C LYS A 204 -1.35 -1.40 14.05
N ALA A 205 -1.09 -2.69 13.92
CA ALA A 205 -1.90 -3.75 14.48
C ALA A 205 -1.83 -3.84 16.02
N ASP A 206 -0.91 -3.11 16.67
CA ASP A 206 -0.74 -3.14 18.14
C ASP A 206 -1.95 -2.59 18.91
N VAL A 207 -2.85 -1.88 18.22
CA VAL A 207 -4.10 -1.31 18.79
C VAL A 207 -5.29 -2.24 18.50
N LEU A 208 -5.08 -3.32 17.76
CA LEU A 208 -6.11 -4.24 17.29
C LEU A 208 -5.94 -5.61 17.94
N ASP A 209 -7.03 -6.35 18.00
CA ASP A 209 -6.99 -7.77 18.30
C ASP A 209 -6.32 -8.51 17.12
N LYS A 210 -5.05 -8.88 17.32
CA LYS A 210 -4.25 -9.54 16.29
C LYS A 210 -4.73 -10.95 15.98
N GLU A 211 -5.31 -11.64 16.94
CA GLU A 211 -5.83 -12.99 16.74
C GLU A 211 -7.05 -12.94 15.83
N THR A 212 -7.99 -12.05 16.10
CA THR A 212 -9.15 -11.82 15.22
C THR A 212 -8.74 -11.34 13.83
N LEU A 213 -7.77 -10.42 13.72
CA LEU A 213 -7.25 -9.98 12.43
C LEU A 213 -6.63 -11.13 11.62
N ALA A 214 -5.86 -11.98 12.29
CA ALA A 214 -5.22 -13.13 11.67
C ALA A 214 -6.24 -14.23 11.30
N ALA A 215 -7.28 -14.43 12.12
CA ALA A 215 -8.38 -15.33 11.82
C ALA A 215 -9.15 -14.91 10.55
N ASN A 216 -9.50 -13.62 10.44
CA ASN A 216 -10.10 -13.07 9.24
C ASN A 216 -9.17 -13.17 8.02
N PHE A 217 -7.87 -13.01 8.22
CA PHE A 217 -6.89 -13.20 7.15
C PHE A 217 -6.78 -14.66 6.71
N MET A 218 -6.84 -15.63 7.63
CA MET A 218 -6.89 -17.08 7.29
C MET A 218 -8.10 -17.41 6.42
N LEU A 219 -9.29 -16.86 6.72
CA LEU A 219 -10.48 -17.05 5.90
C LEU A 219 -10.26 -16.54 4.46
N ARG A 220 -9.66 -15.35 4.31
CA ARG A 220 -9.34 -14.80 2.97
C ARG A 220 -8.34 -15.69 2.22
N LEU A 221 -7.31 -16.18 2.91
CA LEU A 221 -6.34 -17.10 2.31
C LEU A 221 -6.98 -18.41 1.90
N ARG A 222 -7.84 -18.98 2.75
CA ARG A 222 -8.61 -20.20 2.40
C ARG A 222 -9.40 -20.03 1.11
N ASP A 223 -10.07 -18.88 0.96
CA ASP A 223 -11.00 -18.67 -0.15
C ASP A 223 -10.31 -18.21 -1.45
N MET A 224 -9.18 -17.51 -1.34
CA MET A 224 -8.49 -16.93 -2.51
C MET A 224 -7.22 -17.71 -2.89
N TYR A 225 -6.53 -18.30 -1.92
CA TYR A 225 -5.22 -18.93 -2.09
C TYR A 225 -5.05 -20.17 -1.19
N PRO A 226 -5.96 -21.16 -1.25
CA PRO A 226 -5.89 -22.36 -0.38
C PRO A 226 -4.55 -23.09 -0.53
N GLU A 227 -3.99 -23.08 -1.74
CA GLU A 227 -2.69 -23.68 -2.02
C GLU A 227 -1.53 -23.02 -1.25
N ALA A 228 -1.64 -21.74 -0.92
CA ALA A 228 -0.63 -21.05 -0.11
C ALA A 228 -0.62 -21.56 1.33
N LEU A 229 -1.80 -21.84 1.91
CA LEU A 229 -1.94 -22.45 3.24
C LEU A 229 -1.37 -23.86 3.25
N THR A 230 -1.75 -24.69 2.28
CA THR A 230 -1.25 -26.06 2.14
C THR A 230 0.26 -26.09 1.97
N ALA A 231 0.80 -25.25 1.08
CA ALA A 231 2.24 -25.18 0.84
C ALA A 231 3.02 -24.74 2.09
N ARG A 232 2.50 -23.75 2.84
CA ARG A 232 3.21 -23.13 3.97
C ARG A 232 3.03 -23.87 5.28
N TYR A 233 1.78 -24.29 5.60
CA TYR A 233 1.44 -24.87 6.90
C TYR A 233 1.18 -26.38 6.87
N LYS A 234 1.20 -27.00 5.66
CA LYS A 234 1.13 -28.46 5.52
C LYS A 234 -0.22 -29.07 5.98
N PHE A 235 -1.30 -28.33 5.76
CA PHE A 235 -2.66 -28.85 5.90
C PHE A 235 -3.54 -28.34 4.75
N GLU A 236 -4.57 -29.07 4.40
CA GLU A 236 -5.59 -28.62 3.46
C GLU A 236 -6.68 -27.88 4.23
N PRO A 237 -6.96 -26.59 3.90
CA PRO A 237 -7.98 -25.84 4.61
C PRO A 237 -9.37 -26.38 4.27
N ASP A 238 -10.09 -26.83 5.30
CA ASP A 238 -11.48 -27.25 5.15
C ASP A 238 -12.38 -26.02 4.95
N PRO A 239 -13.27 -25.99 3.94
CA PRO A 239 -14.21 -24.90 3.73
C PRO A 239 -15.11 -24.56 4.92
N GLU A 240 -15.41 -25.54 5.77
CA GLU A 240 -16.27 -25.37 6.95
C GLU A 240 -15.53 -24.79 8.17
N MET A 241 -14.20 -24.83 8.21
CA MET A 241 -13.41 -24.26 9.30
C MET A 241 -13.58 -22.75 9.37
N ASN A 242 -13.80 -22.22 10.57
CA ASN A 242 -13.71 -20.79 10.84
C ASN A 242 -12.24 -20.32 10.92
N GLY A 243 -12.02 -18.99 11.01
CA GLY A 243 -10.67 -18.45 10.98
C GLY A 243 -9.80 -18.84 12.17
N PHE A 244 -10.38 -19.01 13.36
CA PHE A 244 -9.66 -19.46 14.55
C PHE A 244 -9.28 -20.94 14.47
N GLU A 245 -10.16 -21.78 13.95
CA GLU A 245 -9.86 -23.21 13.70
C GLU A 245 -8.72 -23.37 12.69
N LEU A 246 -8.67 -22.54 11.64
CA LEU A 246 -7.56 -22.50 10.69
C LEU A 246 -6.25 -22.05 11.35
N LEU A 247 -6.29 -21.04 12.25
CA LEU A 247 -5.12 -20.62 13.03
C LEU A 247 -4.63 -21.70 13.96
N GLU A 248 -5.55 -22.39 14.63
CA GLU A 248 -5.23 -23.49 15.56
C GLU A 248 -4.57 -24.65 14.81
N GLU A 249 -5.10 -25.06 13.67
CA GLU A 249 -4.50 -26.14 12.86
C GLU A 249 -3.11 -25.72 12.35
N ALA A 250 -2.91 -24.47 11.95
CA ALA A 250 -1.60 -23.93 11.59
C ALA A 250 -0.62 -23.92 12.79
N ALA A 251 -1.08 -23.52 13.99
CA ALA A 251 -0.29 -23.56 15.21
C ALA A 251 0.14 -24.99 15.57
N LYS A 252 -0.79 -25.94 15.45
CA LYS A 252 -0.54 -27.37 15.65
C LYS A 252 0.53 -27.90 14.70
N LYS A 253 0.44 -27.60 13.40
CA LYS A 253 1.44 -28.01 12.40
C LYS A 253 2.81 -27.39 12.64
N ARG A 254 2.85 -26.21 13.27
CA ARG A 254 4.08 -25.51 13.65
C ARG A 254 4.65 -25.96 15.01
N GLY A 255 3.89 -26.73 15.78
CA GLY A 255 4.26 -27.12 17.15
C GLY A 255 4.31 -25.92 18.11
N PHE A 256 3.45 -24.91 17.89
CA PHE A 256 3.36 -23.76 18.79
C PHE A 256 2.45 -24.10 19.96
N LEU A 257 3.06 -24.36 21.10
CA LEU A 257 2.38 -24.77 22.33
C LEU A 257 2.66 -23.77 23.44
N VAL A 258 1.65 -23.54 24.28
CA VAL A 258 1.78 -22.88 25.58
C VAL A 258 1.77 -23.94 26.70
N SER A 259 1.86 -23.48 27.96
CA SER A 259 1.76 -24.37 29.11
C SER A 259 0.42 -25.13 29.11
N LYS A 260 0.44 -26.41 29.50
CA LYS A 260 -0.70 -27.35 29.53
C LYS A 260 -1.09 -27.97 28.19
N GLY A 261 -0.29 -27.78 27.13
CA GLY A 261 -0.54 -28.44 25.83
C GLY A 261 -1.58 -27.75 24.94
N GLU A 262 -2.02 -26.54 25.29
CA GLU A 262 -2.84 -25.68 24.44
C GLU A 262 -2.01 -25.05 23.33
N TYR A 263 -2.63 -24.72 22.17
CA TYR A 263 -1.93 -24.07 21.07
C TYR A 263 -1.77 -22.57 21.28
N ASP A 264 -0.60 -22.05 20.91
CA ASP A 264 -0.25 -20.63 21.01
C ASP A 264 -0.78 -19.87 19.81
N ILE A 265 -2.05 -19.43 19.90
CA ILE A 265 -2.75 -18.73 18.83
C ILE A 265 -2.17 -17.33 18.62
N GLU A 266 -1.78 -16.62 19.69
CA GLU A 266 -1.15 -15.30 19.59
C GLU A 266 0.16 -15.37 18.79
N ARG A 267 1.02 -16.35 19.11
CA ARG A 267 2.24 -16.59 18.35
C ARG A 267 1.99 -16.94 16.90
N MET A 268 0.93 -17.75 16.63
CA MET A 268 0.57 -18.09 15.26
C MET A 268 0.06 -16.88 14.49
N ALA A 269 -0.77 -16.04 15.08
CA ALA A 269 -1.27 -14.81 14.50
C ALA A 269 -0.12 -13.85 14.11
N ASN A 270 0.80 -13.61 15.04
CA ASN A 270 1.99 -12.80 14.78
C ASN A 270 2.87 -13.40 13.68
N THR A 271 3.01 -14.74 13.66
CA THR A 271 3.80 -15.45 12.64
C THR A 271 3.16 -15.32 11.26
N LEU A 272 1.84 -15.55 11.14
CA LEU A 272 1.10 -15.45 9.89
C LEU A 272 1.22 -14.06 9.25
N LEU A 273 0.97 -13.00 10.04
CA LEU A 273 1.07 -11.62 9.58
C LEU A 273 2.52 -11.27 9.17
N GLY A 274 3.50 -11.69 9.96
CA GLY A 274 4.92 -11.50 9.65
C GLY A 274 5.33 -12.22 8.37
N GLU A 275 4.90 -13.46 8.17
CA GLU A 275 5.20 -14.25 6.97
C GLU A 275 4.56 -13.66 5.71
N TYR A 276 3.37 -13.06 5.82
CA TYR A 276 2.76 -12.30 4.74
C TYR A 276 3.56 -11.05 4.37
N HIS A 277 4.00 -10.28 5.37
CA HIS A 277 4.83 -9.09 5.14
C HIS A 277 6.16 -9.43 4.47
N ASP A 278 6.74 -10.58 4.83
CA ASP A 278 8.01 -11.09 4.28
C ASP A 278 7.85 -11.78 2.90
N GLY A 279 6.62 -11.98 2.42
CA GLY A 279 6.33 -12.72 1.18
C GLY A 279 6.54 -14.23 1.26
N LYS A 280 6.61 -14.80 2.47
CA LYS A 280 6.83 -16.24 2.69
C LYS A 280 5.60 -17.10 2.35
N LEU A 281 4.42 -16.49 2.22
CA LEU A 281 3.19 -17.14 1.76
C LEU A 281 3.07 -17.16 0.23
N GLY A 282 4.01 -16.55 -0.48
CA GLY A 282 3.94 -16.33 -1.92
C GLY A 282 3.43 -14.93 -2.27
N ARG A 283 3.09 -14.74 -3.55
CA ARG A 283 2.58 -13.47 -4.07
C ARG A 283 1.06 -13.43 -3.94
N ILE A 284 0.57 -12.65 -2.99
CA ILE A 284 -0.84 -12.65 -2.58
C ILE A 284 -1.40 -11.22 -2.65
N SER A 285 -2.48 -11.05 -3.39
CA SER A 285 -3.30 -9.83 -3.41
C SER A 285 -4.64 -10.09 -2.73
N LEU A 286 -5.10 -9.16 -1.90
CA LEU A 286 -6.31 -9.32 -1.09
C LEU A 286 -7.55 -8.67 -1.72
N GLU A 287 -7.36 -7.93 -2.82
CA GLU A 287 -8.41 -7.21 -3.52
C GLU A 287 -8.36 -7.45 -5.02
N LYS A 288 -9.53 -7.53 -5.64
CA LYS A 288 -9.72 -7.53 -7.10
C LYS A 288 -10.43 -6.24 -7.51
N PRO A 289 -10.22 -5.72 -8.75
CA PRO A 289 -10.92 -4.55 -9.26
C PRO A 289 -12.41 -4.79 -9.47
#